data_2dd75e82a0a4dca5a714fa0584e7448c
#
_entry.id   2dd75e82a0a4dca5a714fa0584e7448c
#
_cell.length_a   1.000
_cell.length_b   1.000
_cell.length_c   1.000
_cell.angle_alpha   90.00
_cell.angle_beta   90.00
_cell.angle_gamma   90.00
#
_symmetry.space_group_name_H-M   'P 1'
#
loop_
_entity.id
_entity.type
_entity.pdbx_description
1 polymer ?
#
loop_
_entity_poly.entity_id
_entity_poly.type
_entity_poly.pdbx_seq_one_letter_code
_entity_poly.pdbx_strand_id
1 'polypeptide(L)'
;KLVRKDSAFFLLDRLLIGAIVERRGAERFGLVAKHVDDAELQKFYHAIAKSEARHWHLFVELARDLCPQLPVDARFCELAETENALIAELPLRPALH
;
A
#
# COMPACT_ATOMS: atom_id res chain seq x y z
N LYS A 1 7.60 -14.65 -8.63
CA LYS A 1 6.27 -14.44 -8.10
C LYS A 1 6.30 -13.74 -6.77
N LEU A 2 5.33 -12.86 -6.58
CA LEU A 2 5.26 -12.13 -5.33
C LEU A 2 4.63 -12.92 -4.19
N VAL A 3 3.66 -13.77 -4.50
CA VAL A 3 2.92 -14.51 -3.49
C VAL A 3 3.40 -15.95 -3.43
N ARG A 4 3.72 -16.41 -2.23
CA ARG A 4 4.15 -17.78 -2.00
C ARG A 4 2.98 -18.64 -1.55
N LYS A 5 3.08 -19.94 -1.80
CA LYS A 5 1.95 -20.86 -1.59
C LYS A 5 1.93 -21.52 -0.22
N ASP A 6 3.03 -21.45 0.54
CA ASP A 6 3.04 -22.00 1.89
C ASP A 6 2.03 -21.23 2.75
N SER A 7 1.28 -21.96 3.58
CA SER A 7 0.15 -21.33 4.27
C SER A 7 0.52 -20.09 5.07
N ALA A 8 1.58 -20.16 5.88
CA ALA A 8 1.96 -19.00 6.71
C ALA A 8 2.54 -17.89 5.85
N PHE A 9 3.41 -18.22 4.90
CA PHE A 9 3.99 -17.23 4.01
C PHE A 9 2.95 -16.65 3.06
N PHE A 10 2.00 -17.48 2.65
CA PHE A 10 0.93 -17.02 1.77
C PHE A 10 0.09 -15.94 2.48
N LEU A 11 -0.27 -16.21 3.73
CA LEU A 11 -1.03 -15.23 4.50
C LEU A 11 -0.24 -13.95 4.69
N LEU A 12 1.05 -14.07 5.05
CA LEU A 12 1.91 -12.92 5.24
C LEU A 12 1.97 -12.09 3.96
N ASP A 13 2.24 -12.73 2.83
CA ASP A 13 2.38 -12.00 1.57
C ASP A 13 1.07 -11.31 1.19
N ARG A 14 -0.07 -11.96 1.40
CA ARG A 14 -1.35 -11.34 1.09
C ARG A 14 -1.60 -10.10 1.94
N LEU A 15 -1.29 -10.17 3.22
CA LEU A 15 -1.48 -9.02 4.11
C LEU A 15 -0.55 -7.89 3.73
N LEU A 16 0.71 -8.19 3.41
CA LEU A 16 1.66 -7.16 3.07
C LEU A 16 1.38 -6.54 1.70
N ILE A 17 0.91 -7.35 0.75
CA ILE A 17 0.49 -6.80 -0.54
C ILE A 17 -0.71 -5.87 -0.34
N GLY A 18 -1.64 -6.27 0.54
CA GLY A 18 -2.75 -5.40 0.89
C GLY A 18 -2.27 -4.07 1.45
N ALA A 19 -1.26 -4.12 2.34
CA ALA A 19 -0.70 -2.90 2.91
C ALA A 19 -0.12 -2.00 1.83
N ILE A 20 0.60 -2.59 0.86
CA ILE A 20 1.21 -1.83 -0.21
C ILE A 20 0.15 -1.16 -1.07
N VAL A 21 -0.92 -1.89 -1.40
CA VAL A 21 -2.03 -1.34 -2.18
C VAL A 21 -2.66 -0.15 -1.46
N GLU A 22 -2.91 -0.29 -0.16
CA GLU A 22 -3.52 0.79 0.62
C GLU A 22 -2.58 1.98 0.73
N ARG A 23 -1.28 1.74 0.87
CA ARG A 23 -0.31 2.83 0.93
C ARG A 23 -0.27 3.60 -0.39
N ARG A 24 -0.33 2.89 -1.51
CA ARG A 24 -0.39 3.55 -2.81
C ARG A 24 -1.65 4.38 -2.96
N GLY A 25 -2.77 3.86 -2.44
CA GLY A 25 -4.01 4.63 -2.45
C GLY A 25 -3.88 5.91 -1.67
N ALA A 26 -3.24 5.85 -0.49
CA ALA A 26 -3.04 7.04 0.33
C ALA A 26 -2.22 8.08 -0.41
N GLU A 27 -1.14 7.66 -1.07
CA GLU A 27 -0.29 8.56 -1.84
C GLU A 27 -1.07 9.22 -2.98
N ARG A 28 -1.86 8.43 -3.69
CA ARG A 28 -2.62 8.92 -4.82
C ARG A 28 -3.66 9.95 -4.38
N PHE A 29 -4.41 9.66 -3.34
CA PHE A 29 -5.40 10.59 -2.85
C PHE A 29 -4.77 11.84 -2.26
N GLY A 30 -3.59 11.70 -1.64
CA GLY A 30 -2.85 12.86 -1.17
C GLY A 30 -2.44 13.77 -2.32
N LEU A 31 -2.01 13.18 -3.44
CA LEU A 31 -1.66 13.97 -4.61
C LEU A 31 -2.87 14.68 -5.19
N VAL A 32 -4.01 13.97 -5.28
CA VAL A 32 -5.23 14.60 -5.77
C VAL A 32 -5.60 15.79 -4.90
N ALA A 33 -5.50 15.63 -3.57
CA ALA A 33 -5.84 16.70 -2.65
C ALA A 33 -4.97 17.93 -2.88
N LYS A 34 -3.71 17.73 -3.24
CA LYS A 34 -2.81 18.87 -3.49
C LYS A 34 -3.15 19.63 -4.75
N HIS A 35 -3.78 18.98 -5.72
CA HIS A 35 -3.94 19.57 -7.03
C HIS A 35 -5.36 20.01 -7.37
N VAL A 36 -6.33 19.75 -6.51
CA VAL A 36 -7.68 20.27 -6.75
C VAL A 36 -7.79 21.67 -6.20
N ASP A 37 -8.56 22.50 -6.89
CA ASP A 37 -8.70 23.90 -6.50
C ASP A 37 -9.81 24.12 -5.50
N ASP A 38 -10.77 23.21 -5.43
CA ASP A 38 -11.94 23.34 -4.56
C ASP A 38 -11.57 22.94 -3.14
N ALA A 39 -11.82 23.85 -2.18
CA ALA A 39 -11.45 23.61 -0.80
C ALA A 39 -12.17 22.42 -0.19
N GLU A 40 -13.44 22.22 -0.55
CA GLU A 40 -14.19 21.09 -0.01
C GLU A 40 -13.70 19.77 -0.57
N LEU A 41 -13.34 19.74 -1.84
CA LEU A 41 -12.76 18.53 -2.43
C LEU A 41 -11.39 18.24 -1.82
N GLN A 42 -10.62 19.28 -1.52
CA GLN A 42 -9.34 19.08 -0.85
C GLN A 42 -9.52 18.36 0.50
N LYS A 43 -10.48 18.84 1.28
CA LYS A 43 -10.77 18.21 2.57
C LYS A 43 -11.21 16.78 2.39
N PHE A 44 -12.05 16.53 1.41
CA PHE A 44 -12.56 15.19 1.13
C PHE A 44 -11.42 14.23 0.81
N TYR A 45 -10.55 14.63 -0.11
CA TYR A 45 -9.44 13.75 -0.52
C TYR A 45 -8.38 13.61 0.57
N HIS A 46 -8.17 14.66 1.37
CA HIS A 46 -7.29 14.53 2.54
C HIS A 46 -7.82 13.51 3.53
N ALA A 47 -9.13 13.53 3.75
CA ALA A 47 -9.72 12.57 4.68
C ALA A 47 -9.58 11.14 4.18
N ILE A 48 -9.77 10.93 2.88
CA ILE A 48 -9.59 9.60 2.30
C ILE A 48 -8.14 9.16 2.40
N ALA A 49 -7.20 10.07 2.10
CA ALA A 49 -5.78 9.74 2.18
C ALA A 49 -5.39 9.34 3.59
N LYS A 50 -5.90 10.03 4.61
CA LYS A 50 -5.62 9.68 6.00
C LYS A 50 -6.18 8.32 6.36
N SER A 51 -7.39 8.03 5.88
CA SER A 51 -8.03 6.74 6.14
C SER A 51 -7.21 5.60 5.53
N GLU A 52 -6.79 5.77 4.26
CA GLU A 52 -6.00 4.75 3.59
C GLU A 52 -4.64 4.57 4.27
N ALA A 53 -4.05 5.67 4.75
CA ALA A 53 -2.77 5.59 5.45
C ALA A 53 -2.89 4.75 6.73
N ARG A 54 -4.00 4.90 7.45
CA ARG A 54 -4.23 4.09 8.64
C ARG A 54 -4.43 2.62 8.28
N HIS A 55 -5.11 2.36 7.17
CA HIS A 55 -5.41 1.00 6.78
C HIS A 55 -4.14 0.19 6.49
N TRP A 56 -3.16 0.78 5.80
CA TRP A 56 -1.98 -0.01 5.49
C TRP A 56 -1.17 -0.33 6.74
N HIS A 57 -1.16 0.56 7.74
CA HIS A 57 -0.52 0.26 9.02
C HIS A 57 -1.21 -0.90 9.72
N LEU A 58 -2.54 -0.93 9.66
CA LEU A 58 -3.29 -2.02 10.26
C LEU A 58 -2.96 -3.37 9.62
N PHE A 59 -2.80 -3.38 8.31
CA PHE A 59 -2.43 -4.62 7.62
C PHE A 59 -1.07 -5.12 8.10
N VAL A 60 -0.10 -4.21 8.26
CA VAL A 60 1.23 -4.62 8.71
C VAL A 60 1.17 -5.13 10.16
N GLU A 61 0.42 -4.44 11.01
CA GLU A 61 0.29 -4.88 12.39
C GLU A 61 -0.41 -6.22 12.49
N LEU A 62 -1.43 -6.43 11.67
CA LEU A 62 -2.11 -7.71 11.62
C LEU A 62 -1.15 -8.82 11.18
N ALA A 63 -0.31 -8.52 10.22
CA ALA A 63 0.70 -9.48 9.77
C ALA A 63 1.64 -9.86 10.90
N ARG A 64 2.07 -8.87 11.69
CA ARG A 64 2.93 -9.16 12.83
C ARG A 64 2.24 -10.05 13.85
N ASP A 65 0.95 -9.79 14.10
CA ASP A 65 0.19 -10.56 15.08
C ASP A 65 -0.06 -11.98 14.61
N LEU A 66 -0.37 -12.16 13.35
CA LEU A 66 -0.73 -13.49 12.82
C LEU A 66 0.48 -14.30 12.40
N CYS A 67 1.60 -13.64 12.13
CA CYS A 67 2.81 -14.31 11.67
C CYS A 67 4.01 -13.93 12.53
N PRO A 68 3.96 -14.16 13.86
CA PRO A 68 5.01 -13.66 14.75
C PRO A 68 6.37 -14.33 14.54
N GLN A 69 6.41 -15.50 13.89
CA GLN A 69 7.65 -16.20 13.65
C GLN A 69 8.29 -15.83 12.32
N LEU A 70 7.65 -14.99 11.53
CA LEU A 70 8.14 -14.67 10.19
C LEU A 70 8.71 -13.26 10.16
N PRO A 71 9.66 -13.01 9.22
CA PRO A 71 10.33 -11.70 9.13
C PRO A 71 9.45 -10.68 8.40
N VAL A 72 8.46 -10.16 9.10
CA VAL A 72 7.44 -9.30 8.51
C VAL A 72 8.04 -8.04 7.88
N ASP A 73 8.88 -7.34 8.64
CA ASP A 73 9.41 -6.06 8.13
C ASP A 73 10.33 -6.26 6.94
N ALA A 74 11.18 -7.29 6.98
CA ALA A 74 12.06 -7.57 5.86
C ALA A 74 11.26 -7.96 4.62
N ARG A 75 10.21 -8.77 4.82
CA ARG A 75 9.39 -9.19 3.68
C ARG A 75 8.61 -8.02 3.10
N PHE A 76 8.12 -7.12 3.97
CA PHE A 76 7.44 -5.93 3.50
C PHE A 76 8.36 -5.09 2.63
N CYS A 77 9.61 -4.91 3.05
CA CYS A 77 10.57 -4.16 2.24
C CYS A 77 10.83 -4.82 0.90
N GLU A 78 10.97 -6.14 0.89
CA GLU A 78 11.17 -6.86 -0.36
C GLU A 78 10.02 -6.64 -1.33
N LEU A 79 8.79 -6.78 -0.83
CA LEU A 79 7.62 -6.64 -1.68
C LEU A 79 7.46 -5.21 -2.17
N ALA A 80 7.74 -4.24 -1.30
CA ALA A 80 7.64 -2.83 -1.67
C ALA A 80 8.68 -2.48 -2.74
N GLU A 81 9.89 -2.99 -2.62
CA GLU A 81 10.91 -2.76 -3.62
C GLU A 81 10.56 -3.39 -4.95
N THR A 82 10.01 -4.60 -4.91
CA THR A 82 9.58 -5.27 -6.13
C THR A 82 8.47 -4.49 -6.80
N GLU A 83 7.51 -4.00 -6.02
CA GLU A 83 6.41 -3.22 -6.56
C GLU A 83 6.91 -1.93 -7.18
N ASN A 84 7.85 -1.24 -6.52
CA ASN A 84 8.43 -0.03 -7.07
C ASN A 84 9.15 -0.28 -8.38
N ALA A 85 9.88 -1.39 -8.47
CA ALA A 85 10.59 -1.75 -9.69
C ALA A 85 9.61 -2.02 -10.83
N LEU A 86 8.52 -2.71 -10.54
CA LEU A 86 7.51 -2.99 -11.56
C LEU A 86 6.86 -1.70 -12.06
N ILE A 87 6.56 -0.78 -11.16
CA ILE A 87 5.94 0.49 -11.54
C ILE A 87 6.91 1.30 -12.39
N ALA A 88 8.19 1.28 -12.06
CA ALA A 88 9.18 2.02 -12.82
C ALA A 88 9.32 1.51 -14.25
N GLU A 89 9.00 0.24 -14.49
CA GLU A 89 9.09 -0.35 -15.83
C GLU A 89 7.84 -0.12 -16.66
N LEU A 90 6.75 0.32 -16.04
CA LEU A 90 5.51 0.54 -16.76
C LEU A 90 5.56 1.87 -17.51
N PRO A 91 4.88 1.97 -18.65
CA PRO A 91 4.76 3.25 -19.34
C PRO A 91 4.07 4.26 -18.44
N LEU A 92 4.54 5.50 -18.48
CA LEU A 92 3.93 6.54 -17.69
C LEU A 92 2.52 6.82 -18.14
N ARG A 93 1.64 6.99 -17.17
CA ARG A 93 0.26 7.34 -17.41
C ARG A 93 -0.06 8.60 -16.66
N PRO A 94 -0.38 9.69 -17.38
CA PRO A 94 -0.68 10.93 -16.67
C PRO A 94 -2.00 10.89 -15.93
N ALA A 95 -2.91 10.07 -16.35
CA ALA A 95 -4.22 10.04 -15.71
C ALA A 95 -4.18 9.17 -14.47
N LEU A 96 -5.01 9.53 -13.51
CA LEU A 96 -5.21 8.71 -12.33
C LEU A 96 -6.24 7.67 -12.66
N HIS A 97 -5.82 6.47 -12.68
CA HIS A 97 -6.71 5.37 -13.04
C HIS A 97 -7.03 4.54 -11.84
#